data_f556404ceccf965fd117b361531c5d71
#
_entry.id   f556404ceccf965fd117b361531c5d71
#
_cell.length_a   1.000
_cell.length_b   1.000
_cell.length_c   1.000
_cell.angle_alpha   90.00
_cell.angle_beta   90.00
_cell.angle_gamma   90.00
#
_symmetry.space_group_name_H-M   'P 1'
#
loop_
_entity.id
_entity.type
_entity.pdbx_description
1 polymer ?
#
loop_
_entity_poly.entity_id
_entity_poly.type
_entity_poly.pdbx_seq_one_letter_code
_entity_poly.pdbx_strand_id
1 'polypeptide(L)'
;MTTAPPGDAWSQIDAAYRDLLDAAPADRRWLLVQTLATGPSRRALQASLPIAAGARVVDVGCGYGASSLELAALRPVSVTGVDIDEQVLEVARSAAAAVTARSALAAGSTVTFEVGDAYELPFPGASVDALYSRFVFQHLAEPGRAAAEVFRVLRPGGLCCIVDVDDGLSISEPPPSAAFTRLADALRSAQGGYGGDRHIGRRLAGILDFHGLTPGAVLVLPQAGYHRPAPGDPARQLLIERLQAARSGILAGGHMTAEQFDTDLAEVAGEDPGPTCEIEGHVAVLATRDME
;
A
#
# COMPACT_ATOMS: atom_id res chain seq x y z
N MET A 1 25.38 7.36 -2.71
CA MET A 1 24.87 8.61 -3.32
C MET A 1 23.55 8.25 -3.99
N THR A 2 22.45 8.61 -3.40
CA THR A 2 21.12 8.46 -4.01
C THR A 2 21.01 9.46 -5.15
N THR A 3 21.05 9.00 -6.38
CA THR A 3 20.70 9.83 -7.52
C THR A 3 19.21 10.12 -7.44
N ALA A 4 18.85 11.39 -7.32
CA ALA A 4 17.47 11.79 -7.54
C ALA A 4 17.04 11.31 -8.95
N PRO A 5 15.78 10.88 -9.13
CA PRO A 5 15.27 10.52 -10.45
C PRO A 5 15.39 11.71 -11.39
N PRO A 6 15.36 11.48 -12.72
CA PRO A 6 15.26 12.58 -13.69
C PRO A 6 14.19 13.55 -13.22
N GLY A 7 14.48 14.84 -13.17
CA GLY A 7 13.74 15.87 -12.44
C GLY A 7 12.23 16.00 -12.69
N ASP A 8 11.64 15.14 -13.50
CA ASP A 8 10.22 15.11 -13.85
C ASP A 8 9.58 13.70 -13.78
N ALA A 9 10.32 12.65 -13.41
CA ALA A 9 9.79 11.27 -13.41
C ALA A 9 8.57 11.10 -12.51
N TRP A 10 8.57 11.75 -11.34
CA TRP A 10 7.43 11.70 -10.40
C TRP A 10 6.17 12.35 -10.98
N SER A 11 6.31 13.52 -11.60
CA SER A 11 5.19 14.21 -12.25
C SER A 11 4.60 13.37 -13.39
N GLN A 12 5.45 12.66 -14.14
CA GLN A 12 5.02 11.79 -15.24
C GLN A 12 4.30 10.54 -14.72
N ILE A 13 4.77 9.94 -13.62
CA ILE A 13 4.09 8.82 -12.96
C ILE A 13 2.75 9.28 -12.40
N ASP A 14 2.71 10.40 -11.67
CA ASP A 14 1.47 10.95 -11.13
C ASP A 14 0.46 11.31 -12.22
N ALA A 15 0.92 11.84 -13.35
CA ALA A 15 0.06 12.13 -14.49
C ALA A 15 -0.58 10.85 -15.04
N ALA A 16 0.18 9.77 -15.19
CA ALA A 16 -0.36 8.49 -15.65
C ALA A 16 -1.46 7.96 -14.71
N TYR A 17 -1.28 8.08 -13.38
CA TYR A 17 -2.31 7.66 -12.42
C TYR A 17 -3.51 8.60 -12.35
N ARG A 18 -3.36 9.91 -12.61
CA ARG A 18 -4.50 10.83 -12.75
C ARG A 18 -5.34 10.50 -13.99
N ASP A 19 -4.70 10.21 -15.12
CA ASP A 19 -5.41 9.79 -16.34
C ASP A 19 -6.24 8.49 -16.08
N LEU A 20 -5.69 7.56 -15.31
CA LEU A 20 -6.40 6.34 -14.92
C LEU A 20 -7.54 6.64 -13.93
N LEU A 21 -7.37 7.57 -13.00
CA LEU A 21 -8.39 7.96 -12.04
C LEU A 21 -9.62 8.56 -12.73
N ASP A 22 -9.42 9.37 -13.76
CA ASP A 22 -10.51 9.98 -14.52
C ASP A 22 -11.36 8.94 -15.27
N ALA A 23 -10.76 7.80 -15.62
CA ALA A 23 -11.43 6.71 -16.35
C ALA A 23 -11.93 5.58 -15.42
N ALA A 24 -11.58 5.60 -14.13
CA ALA A 24 -11.83 4.49 -13.21
C ALA A 24 -13.31 4.39 -12.76
N PRO A 25 -13.87 3.18 -12.64
CA PRO A 25 -15.16 2.97 -12.00
C PRO A 25 -15.09 3.33 -10.50
N ALA A 26 -16.25 3.71 -9.93
CA ALA A 26 -16.34 4.26 -8.58
C ALA A 26 -15.74 3.35 -7.49
N ASP A 27 -15.94 2.05 -7.59
CA ASP A 27 -15.47 1.03 -6.64
C ASP A 27 -13.93 0.88 -6.58
N ARG A 28 -13.22 1.39 -7.59
CA ARG A 28 -11.75 1.31 -7.71
C ARG A 28 -11.03 2.65 -7.53
N ARG A 29 -11.75 3.75 -7.51
CA ARG A 29 -11.18 5.11 -7.46
C ARG A 29 -10.40 5.34 -6.17
N TRP A 30 -10.88 4.83 -5.04
CA TRP A 30 -10.24 5.03 -3.75
C TRP A 30 -8.78 4.54 -3.72
N LEU A 31 -8.48 3.40 -4.37
CA LEU A 31 -7.12 2.87 -4.43
C LEU A 31 -6.18 3.75 -5.28
N LEU A 32 -6.69 4.33 -6.36
CA LEU A 32 -5.93 5.30 -7.17
C LEU A 32 -5.65 6.59 -6.41
N VAL A 33 -6.65 7.12 -5.70
CA VAL A 33 -6.44 8.31 -4.86
C VAL A 33 -5.47 8.02 -3.72
N GLN A 34 -5.59 6.88 -3.04
CA GLN A 34 -4.63 6.47 -2.03
C GLN A 34 -3.21 6.38 -2.62
N THR A 35 -3.09 5.82 -3.83
CA THR A 35 -1.82 5.71 -4.56
C THR A 35 -1.18 7.09 -4.76
N LEU A 36 -1.95 8.08 -5.22
CA LEU A 36 -1.47 9.44 -5.42
C LEU A 36 -1.16 10.15 -4.10
N ALA A 37 -2.07 10.06 -3.12
CA ALA A 37 -1.92 10.73 -1.82
C ALA A 37 -0.70 10.23 -1.02
N THR A 38 -0.41 8.93 -1.10
CA THR A 38 0.72 8.33 -0.38
C THR A 38 2.03 8.33 -1.17
N GLY A 39 2.04 8.85 -2.39
CA GLY A 39 3.22 8.92 -3.26
C GLY A 39 4.45 9.54 -2.59
N PRO A 40 4.36 10.72 -1.99
CA PRO A 40 5.52 11.39 -1.39
C PRO A 40 6.21 10.57 -0.30
N SER A 41 5.48 10.00 0.65
CA SER A 41 6.04 9.18 1.74
C SER A 41 6.62 7.87 1.22
N ARG A 42 5.96 7.21 0.26
CA ARG A 42 6.41 5.99 -0.40
C ARG A 42 7.74 6.21 -1.12
N ARG A 43 7.85 7.26 -1.93
CA ARG A 43 9.05 7.64 -2.69
C ARG A 43 10.22 7.98 -1.78
N ALA A 44 9.98 8.71 -0.70
CA ALA A 44 11.01 9.04 0.29
C ALA A 44 11.62 7.77 0.91
N LEU A 45 10.78 6.80 1.30
CA LEU A 45 11.25 5.51 1.79
C LEU A 45 12.03 4.75 0.72
N GLN A 46 11.46 4.58 -0.48
CA GLN A 46 12.09 3.82 -1.57
C GLN A 46 13.44 4.41 -1.99
N ALA A 47 13.59 5.74 -1.95
CA ALA A 47 14.85 6.41 -2.22
C ALA A 47 15.93 6.08 -1.19
N SER A 48 15.55 5.77 0.05
CA SER A 48 16.48 5.40 1.13
C SER A 48 16.88 3.92 1.14
N LEU A 49 16.16 3.06 0.38
CA LEU A 49 16.44 1.62 0.37
C LEU A 49 17.80 1.33 -0.30
N PRO A 50 18.65 0.49 0.32
CA PRO A 50 19.97 0.14 -0.22
C PRO A 50 19.85 -0.95 -1.31
N ILE A 51 19.02 -0.71 -2.32
CA ILE A 51 18.85 -1.59 -3.48
C ILE A 51 19.90 -1.24 -4.54
N ALA A 52 20.72 -2.19 -4.95
CA ALA A 52 21.76 -1.98 -5.93
C ALA A 52 21.20 -1.81 -7.36
N ALA A 53 21.93 -1.10 -8.22
CA ALA A 53 21.63 -1.10 -9.65
C ALA A 53 21.77 -2.51 -10.23
N GLY A 54 20.87 -2.88 -11.14
CA GLY A 54 20.80 -4.23 -11.73
C GLY A 54 20.10 -5.26 -10.85
N ALA A 55 19.63 -4.89 -9.65
CA ALA A 55 18.92 -5.81 -8.76
C ALA A 55 17.60 -6.32 -9.36
N ARG A 56 17.30 -7.58 -9.06
CA ARG A 56 15.97 -8.19 -9.28
C ARG A 56 15.11 -7.92 -8.05
N VAL A 57 14.06 -7.14 -8.24
CA VAL A 57 13.16 -6.69 -7.19
C VAL A 57 11.78 -7.31 -7.40
N VAL A 58 11.17 -7.81 -6.34
CA VAL A 58 9.78 -8.25 -6.33
C VAL A 58 8.96 -7.28 -5.50
N ASP A 59 7.82 -6.83 -6.03
CA ASP A 59 6.82 -6.00 -5.33
C ASP A 59 5.58 -6.88 -5.06
N VAL A 60 5.44 -7.38 -3.84
CA VAL A 60 4.36 -8.30 -3.44
C VAL A 60 3.12 -7.53 -3.05
N GLY A 61 1.97 -7.90 -3.66
CA GLY A 61 0.73 -7.16 -3.54
C GLY A 61 0.84 -5.79 -4.19
N CYS A 62 1.36 -5.77 -5.41
CA CYS A 62 1.73 -4.54 -6.11
C CYS A 62 0.54 -3.64 -6.46
N GLY A 63 -0.69 -4.18 -6.42
CA GLY A 63 -1.88 -3.44 -6.79
C GLY A 63 -1.75 -2.85 -8.19
N TYR A 64 -1.99 -1.57 -8.32
CA TYR A 64 -1.85 -0.86 -9.60
C TYR A 64 -0.41 -0.55 -10.02
N GLY A 65 0.58 -1.14 -9.36
CA GLY A 65 1.98 -1.10 -9.78
C GLY A 65 2.75 0.18 -9.44
N ALA A 66 2.20 1.07 -8.62
CA ALA A 66 2.85 2.36 -8.35
C ALA A 66 4.23 2.20 -7.68
N SER A 67 4.33 1.33 -6.68
CA SER A 67 5.61 1.04 -6.01
C SER A 67 6.64 0.46 -6.97
N SER A 68 6.21 -0.47 -7.84
CA SER A 68 7.05 -1.08 -8.86
C SER A 68 7.62 -0.05 -9.84
N LEU A 69 6.77 0.85 -10.34
CA LEU A 69 7.15 1.91 -11.29
C LEU A 69 8.08 2.95 -10.65
N GLU A 70 7.80 3.32 -9.41
CA GLU A 70 8.65 4.27 -8.66
C GLU A 70 10.02 3.69 -8.34
N LEU A 71 10.12 2.42 -7.95
CA LEU A 71 11.41 1.73 -7.77
C LEU A 71 12.23 1.72 -9.06
N ALA A 72 11.58 1.42 -10.19
CA ALA A 72 12.21 1.40 -11.50
C ALA A 72 12.55 2.80 -12.06
N ALA A 73 11.88 3.85 -11.59
CA ALA A 73 12.22 5.23 -11.90
C ALA A 73 13.43 5.75 -11.11
N LEU A 74 13.62 5.25 -9.88
CA LEU A 74 14.70 5.68 -8.99
C LEU A 74 16.08 5.19 -9.44
N ARG A 75 16.15 3.98 -9.99
CA ARG A 75 17.43 3.30 -10.32
C ARG A 75 17.22 2.20 -11.34
N PRO A 76 18.25 1.83 -12.12
CA PRO A 76 18.14 0.73 -13.07
C PRO A 76 17.99 -0.60 -12.32
N VAL A 77 16.75 -1.14 -12.30
CA VAL A 77 16.39 -2.43 -11.68
C VAL A 77 15.40 -3.19 -12.55
N SER A 78 15.31 -4.49 -12.34
CA SER A 78 14.24 -5.32 -12.92
C SER A 78 13.21 -5.57 -11.83
N VAL A 79 12.01 -4.99 -11.96
CA VAL A 79 10.93 -5.14 -10.98
C VAL A 79 9.87 -6.08 -11.55
N THR A 80 9.49 -7.08 -10.77
CA THR A 80 8.29 -7.90 -11.02
C THR A 80 7.27 -7.60 -9.93
N GLY A 81 6.16 -6.95 -10.30
CA GLY A 81 5.01 -6.79 -9.43
C GLY A 81 4.16 -8.06 -9.42
N VAL A 82 3.77 -8.51 -8.24
CA VAL A 82 2.93 -9.69 -8.04
C VAL A 82 1.67 -9.28 -7.30
N ASP A 83 0.51 -9.69 -7.80
CA ASP A 83 -0.77 -9.53 -7.13
C ASP A 83 -1.66 -10.75 -7.41
N ILE A 84 -2.59 -11.03 -6.53
CA ILE A 84 -3.53 -12.15 -6.69
C ILE A 84 -4.67 -11.81 -7.67
N ASP A 85 -4.94 -10.53 -7.87
CA ASP A 85 -6.04 -10.03 -8.71
C ASP A 85 -5.56 -9.61 -10.11
N GLU A 86 -5.84 -10.45 -11.11
CA GLU A 86 -5.50 -10.17 -12.51
C GLU A 86 -6.11 -8.85 -13.03
N GLN A 87 -7.31 -8.48 -12.57
CA GLN A 87 -7.95 -7.24 -13.02
C GLN A 87 -7.20 -6.01 -12.52
N VAL A 88 -6.59 -6.10 -11.33
CA VAL A 88 -5.72 -5.07 -10.79
C VAL A 88 -4.43 -4.97 -11.60
N LEU A 89 -3.87 -6.11 -12.01
CA LEU A 89 -2.67 -6.16 -12.84
C LEU A 89 -2.87 -5.64 -14.27
N GLU A 90 -4.07 -5.73 -14.83
CA GLU A 90 -4.40 -5.09 -16.11
C GLU A 90 -4.24 -3.56 -16.03
N VAL A 91 -4.68 -2.96 -14.92
CA VAL A 91 -4.49 -1.52 -14.66
C VAL A 91 -3.00 -1.20 -14.46
N ALA A 92 -2.27 -2.05 -13.73
CA ALA A 92 -0.84 -1.89 -13.53
C ALA A 92 -0.05 -1.92 -14.86
N ARG A 93 -0.39 -2.85 -15.76
CA ARG A 93 0.21 -2.93 -17.12
C ARG A 93 -0.11 -1.68 -17.95
N SER A 94 -1.32 -1.16 -17.84
CA SER A 94 -1.72 0.09 -18.52
C SER A 94 -0.94 1.28 -17.96
N ALA A 95 -0.77 1.39 -16.65
CA ALA A 95 0.06 2.40 -16.00
C ALA A 95 1.51 2.30 -16.46
N ALA A 96 2.08 1.09 -16.50
CA ALA A 96 3.45 0.86 -16.94
C ALA A 96 3.68 1.28 -18.40
N ALA A 97 2.75 0.97 -19.29
CA ALA A 97 2.81 1.42 -20.68
C ALA A 97 2.81 2.96 -20.78
N ALA A 98 1.92 3.62 -20.02
CA ALA A 98 1.82 5.08 -19.99
C ALA A 98 3.08 5.74 -19.41
N VAL A 99 3.66 5.18 -18.34
CA VAL A 99 4.90 5.68 -17.70
C VAL A 99 6.11 5.46 -18.61
N THR A 100 6.18 4.31 -19.29
CA THR A 100 7.25 4.00 -20.25
C THR A 100 7.21 4.94 -21.46
N ALA A 101 6.01 5.21 -22.00
CA ALA A 101 5.83 6.15 -23.09
C ALA A 101 6.28 7.58 -22.73
N ARG A 102 6.23 7.95 -21.45
CA ARG A 102 6.71 9.22 -20.90
C ARG A 102 8.21 9.24 -20.56
N SER A 103 8.92 8.13 -20.79
CA SER A 103 10.34 7.96 -20.46
C SER A 103 10.67 8.25 -18.99
N ALA A 104 9.75 7.91 -18.08
CA ALA A 104 9.89 8.20 -16.65
C ALA A 104 10.69 7.13 -15.88
N LEU A 105 11.00 5.99 -16.49
CA LEU A 105 11.82 4.95 -15.87
C LEU A 105 13.31 5.24 -16.02
N ALA A 106 14.13 4.79 -15.06
CA ALA A 106 15.58 4.85 -15.18
C ALA A 106 16.06 3.98 -16.35
N ALA A 107 17.09 4.45 -17.06
CA ALA A 107 17.63 3.73 -18.22
C ALA A 107 18.10 2.32 -17.81
N GLY A 108 17.63 1.30 -18.52
CA GLY A 108 17.94 -0.11 -18.23
C GLY A 108 16.99 -0.76 -17.22
N SER A 109 15.99 -0.03 -16.69
CA SER A 109 14.93 -0.64 -15.87
C SER A 109 13.92 -1.39 -16.71
N THR A 110 13.38 -2.46 -16.11
CA THR A 110 12.22 -3.20 -16.63
C THR A 110 11.17 -3.36 -15.52
N VAL A 111 9.89 -3.32 -15.90
CA VAL A 111 8.78 -3.60 -14.99
C VAL A 111 7.84 -4.60 -15.65
N THR A 112 7.55 -5.69 -14.96
CA THR A 112 6.60 -6.73 -15.38
C THR A 112 5.61 -7.01 -14.27
N PHE A 113 4.46 -7.61 -14.60
CA PHE A 113 3.42 -7.94 -13.64
C PHE A 113 2.93 -9.37 -13.86
N GLU A 114 2.87 -10.15 -12.78
CA GLU A 114 2.50 -11.56 -12.78
C GLU A 114 1.45 -11.83 -11.70
N VAL A 115 0.50 -12.73 -12.00
CA VAL A 115 -0.44 -13.24 -10.98
C VAL A 115 0.32 -14.15 -10.03
N GLY A 116 0.12 -13.94 -8.73
CA GLY A 116 0.71 -14.81 -7.71
C GLY A 116 0.16 -14.53 -6.32
N ASP A 117 0.26 -15.55 -5.49
CA ASP A 117 -0.16 -15.50 -4.09
C ASP A 117 1.06 -15.17 -3.19
N ALA A 118 0.87 -14.29 -2.21
CA ALA A 118 1.88 -13.98 -1.21
C ALA A 118 2.31 -15.21 -0.37
N TYR A 119 1.47 -16.25 -0.33
CA TYR A 119 1.75 -17.51 0.32
C TYR A 119 2.48 -18.54 -0.56
N GLU A 120 2.61 -18.27 -1.87
CA GLU A 120 3.29 -19.12 -2.85
C GLU A 120 3.80 -18.24 -3.99
N LEU A 121 4.91 -17.55 -3.76
CA LEU A 121 5.47 -16.62 -4.75
C LEU A 121 6.04 -17.38 -5.97
N PRO A 122 5.77 -16.91 -7.21
CA PRO A 122 6.15 -17.61 -8.44
C PRO A 122 7.65 -17.46 -8.78
N PHE A 123 8.52 -17.53 -7.78
CA PHE A 123 9.96 -17.40 -7.95
C PHE A 123 10.70 -18.57 -7.33
N PRO A 124 11.82 -18.99 -7.94
CA PRO A 124 12.72 -19.97 -7.32
C PRO A 124 13.26 -19.46 -5.98
N GLY A 125 13.62 -20.38 -5.09
CA GLY A 125 14.31 -20.03 -3.84
C GLY A 125 15.62 -19.30 -4.11
N ALA A 126 15.98 -18.34 -3.27
CA ALA A 126 17.22 -17.57 -3.35
C ALA A 126 17.45 -16.87 -4.71
N SER A 127 16.39 -16.41 -5.37
CA SER A 127 16.47 -15.84 -6.72
C SER A 127 16.26 -14.32 -6.78
N VAL A 128 15.84 -13.70 -5.69
CA VAL A 128 15.44 -12.28 -5.60
C VAL A 128 16.48 -11.50 -4.77
N ASP A 129 16.91 -10.34 -5.26
CA ASP A 129 17.88 -9.49 -4.56
C ASP A 129 17.22 -8.60 -3.51
N ALA A 130 16.01 -8.10 -3.82
CA ALA A 130 15.22 -7.29 -2.89
C ALA A 130 13.73 -7.56 -3.07
N LEU A 131 12.97 -7.47 -1.97
CA LEU A 131 11.53 -7.60 -1.96
C LEU A 131 10.91 -6.38 -1.28
N TYR A 132 9.90 -5.83 -1.90
CA TYR A 132 9.08 -4.76 -1.35
C TYR A 132 7.64 -5.23 -1.21
N SER A 133 6.95 -4.81 -0.17
CA SER A 133 5.52 -5.04 0.00
C SER A 133 4.91 -3.90 0.79
N ARG A 134 3.72 -3.43 0.39
CA ARG A 134 3.07 -2.32 1.06
C ARG A 134 1.57 -2.51 1.15
N PHE A 135 1.04 -2.48 2.40
CA PHE A 135 -0.39 -2.62 2.70
C PHE A 135 -0.98 -3.97 2.31
N VAL A 136 -0.20 -5.03 2.44
CA VAL A 136 -0.58 -6.41 2.10
C VAL A 136 -0.76 -7.26 3.34
N PHE A 137 0.20 -7.22 4.27
CA PHE A 137 0.21 -8.09 5.44
C PHE A 137 -1.02 -7.89 6.33
N GLN A 138 -1.60 -6.70 6.35
CA GLN A 138 -2.86 -6.41 7.03
C GLN A 138 -4.05 -7.22 6.52
N HIS A 139 -3.98 -7.78 5.32
CA HIS A 139 -5.04 -8.60 4.72
C HIS A 139 -4.81 -10.10 4.84
N LEU A 140 -3.62 -10.51 5.30
CA LEU A 140 -3.22 -11.90 5.36
C LEU A 140 -3.69 -12.56 6.66
N ALA A 141 -4.41 -13.67 6.53
CA ALA A 141 -4.82 -14.49 7.68
C ALA A 141 -3.61 -15.18 8.35
N GLU A 142 -2.60 -15.52 7.56
CA GLU A 142 -1.39 -16.23 8.02
C GLU A 142 -0.11 -15.45 7.62
N PRO A 143 0.14 -14.24 8.18
CA PRO A 143 1.26 -13.40 7.76
C PRO A 143 2.63 -14.07 7.93
N GLY A 144 2.76 -15.04 8.84
CA GLY A 144 3.97 -15.86 8.98
C GLY A 144 4.26 -16.71 7.75
N ARG A 145 3.24 -17.28 7.07
CA ARG A 145 3.46 -18.02 5.82
C ARG A 145 4.00 -17.13 4.71
N ALA A 146 3.48 -15.91 4.61
CA ALA A 146 4.01 -14.94 3.65
C ALA A 146 5.46 -14.54 4.00
N ALA A 147 5.78 -14.36 5.29
CA ALA A 147 7.15 -14.10 5.72
C ALA A 147 8.11 -15.26 5.40
N ALA A 148 7.66 -16.51 5.51
CA ALA A 148 8.44 -17.68 5.08
C ALA A 148 8.70 -17.70 3.58
N GLU A 149 7.72 -17.29 2.76
CA GLU A 149 7.89 -17.15 1.31
C GLU A 149 8.86 -16.01 0.95
N VAL A 150 8.78 -14.86 1.65
CA VAL A 150 9.76 -13.78 1.53
C VAL A 150 11.17 -14.31 1.80
N PHE A 151 11.36 -15.05 2.89
CA PHE A 151 12.65 -15.69 3.21
C PHE A 151 13.07 -16.66 2.10
N ARG A 152 12.17 -17.52 1.63
CA ARG A 152 12.49 -18.54 0.62
C ARG A 152 13.03 -17.92 -0.67
N VAL A 153 12.36 -16.87 -1.19
CA VAL A 153 12.71 -16.28 -2.49
C VAL A 153 13.91 -15.33 -2.43
N LEU A 154 14.14 -14.65 -1.31
CA LEU A 154 15.30 -13.77 -1.14
C LEU A 154 16.59 -14.59 -1.16
N ARG A 155 17.61 -14.13 -1.86
CA ARG A 155 18.94 -14.69 -1.77
C ARG A 155 19.58 -14.38 -0.41
N PRO A 156 20.60 -15.14 0.04
CA PRO A 156 21.41 -14.74 1.18
C PRO A 156 21.93 -13.30 1.01
N GLY A 157 21.80 -12.47 2.03
CA GLY A 157 22.09 -11.03 2.00
C GLY A 157 21.06 -10.19 1.25
N GLY A 158 19.96 -10.79 0.78
CA GLY A 158 18.84 -10.07 0.16
C GLY A 158 18.06 -9.24 1.17
N LEU A 159 17.51 -8.12 0.72
CA LEU A 159 16.75 -7.15 1.52
C LEU A 159 15.25 -7.35 1.32
N CYS A 160 14.46 -7.31 2.41
CA CYS A 160 13.03 -7.00 2.29
C CYS A 160 12.71 -5.66 2.98
N CYS A 161 11.71 -4.97 2.42
CA CYS A 161 11.09 -3.81 3.03
C CYS A 161 9.58 -4.02 3.02
N ILE A 162 9.02 -4.30 4.20
CA ILE A 162 7.58 -4.50 4.38
C ILE A 162 7.00 -3.26 5.07
N VAL A 163 5.99 -2.65 4.45
CA VAL A 163 5.31 -1.46 4.97
C VAL A 163 3.85 -1.78 5.21
N ASP A 164 3.36 -1.56 6.42
CA ASP A 164 1.94 -1.75 6.66
C ASP A 164 1.38 -0.80 7.74
N VAL A 165 0.07 -0.82 7.87
CA VAL A 165 -0.68 0.06 8.75
C VAL A 165 -0.53 -0.33 10.22
N ASP A 166 -0.67 0.67 11.07
CA ASP A 166 -0.94 0.50 12.49
C ASP A 166 -1.95 1.57 12.91
N ASP A 167 -3.22 1.21 12.99
CA ASP A 167 -4.31 2.14 13.32
C ASP A 167 -4.14 2.80 14.70
N GLY A 168 -3.29 2.23 15.57
CA GLY A 168 -2.92 2.86 16.84
C GLY A 168 -1.99 4.07 16.71
N LEU A 169 -1.48 4.35 15.51
CA LEU A 169 -0.64 5.52 15.20
C LEU A 169 -1.41 6.62 14.46
N SER A 170 -2.75 6.59 14.49
CA SER A 170 -3.59 7.58 13.84
C SER A 170 -4.07 8.63 14.85
N ILE A 171 -3.94 9.91 14.49
CA ILE A 171 -4.37 11.06 15.28
C ILE A 171 -5.17 11.98 14.37
N SER A 172 -6.31 12.46 14.86
CA SER A 172 -7.13 13.48 14.17
C SER A 172 -7.49 14.60 15.14
N GLU A 173 -7.37 15.85 14.66
CA GLU A 173 -7.80 17.05 15.39
C GLU A 173 -8.62 17.95 14.46
N PRO A 174 -9.90 18.19 14.76
CA PRO A 174 -10.67 17.64 15.90
C PRO A 174 -10.79 16.11 15.80
N PRO A 175 -11.10 15.42 16.92
CA PRO A 175 -11.35 13.98 16.89
C PRO A 175 -12.54 13.67 15.97
N PRO A 176 -12.54 12.48 15.32
CA PRO A 176 -13.63 12.10 14.42
C PRO A 176 -14.96 11.98 15.19
N SER A 177 -16.06 12.14 14.45
CA SER A 177 -17.41 11.96 15.03
C SER A 177 -17.63 10.54 15.56
N ALA A 178 -18.62 10.39 16.43
CA ALA A 178 -19.01 9.08 16.94
C ALA A 178 -19.52 8.17 15.83
N ALA A 179 -20.22 8.71 14.85
CA ALA A 179 -20.68 7.96 13.67
C ALA A 179 -19.52 7.44 12.83
N PHE A 180 -18.54 8.30 12.51
CA PHE A 180 -17.33 7.88 11.80
C PHE A 180 -16.57 6.81 12.59
N THR A 181 -16.39 6.99 13.89
CA THR A 181 -15.70 6.02 14.75
C THR A 181 -16.37 4.65 14.70
N ARG A 182 -17.72 4.57 14.80
CA ARG A 182 -18.46 3.30 14.70
C ARG A 182 -18.30 2.63 13.33
N LEU A 183 -18.36 3.40 12.23
CA LEU A 183 -18.14 2.87 10.88
C LEU A 183 -16.71 2.33 10.70
N ALA A 184 -15.70 3.06 11.19
CA ALA A 184 -14.32 2.65 11.13
C ALA A 184 -14.05 1.37 11.96
N ASP A 185 -14.65 1.27 13.14
CA ASP A 185 -14.57 0.07 13.98
C ASP A 185 -15.25 -1.14 13.33
N ALA A 186 -16.41 -0.95 12.72
CA ALA A 186 -17.12 -1.99 12.00
C ALA A 186 -16.31 -2.48 10.77
N LEU A 187 -15.70 -1.56 10.02
CA LEU A 187 -14.81 -1.89 8.90
C LEU A 187 -13.59 -2.70 9.36
N ARG A 188 -12.96 -2.27 10.46
CA ARG A 188 -11.82 -2.97 11.08
C ARG A 188 -12.20 -4.37 11.53
N SER A 189 -13.37 -4.50 12.17
CA SER A 189 -13.90 -5.78 12.64
C SER A 189 -14.23 -6.72 11.48
N ALA A 190 -14.81 -6.20 10.40
CA ALA A 190 -15.08 -6.98 9.20
C ALA A 190 -13.78 -7.50 8.56
N GLN A 191 -12.72 -6.68 8.49
CA GLN A 191 -11.42 -7.12 8.02
C GLN A 191 -10.82 -8.20 8.93
N GLY A 192 -10.94 -8.05 10.27
CA GLY A 192 -10.53 -9.07 11.24
C GLY A 192 -11.27 -10.40 11.08
N GLY A 193 -12.53 -10.38 10.67
CA GLY A 193 -13.34 -11.57 10.37
C GLY A 193 -12.76 -12.45 9.25
N TYR A 194 -11.98 -11.88 8.35
CA TYR A 194 -11.23 -12.60 7.30
C TYR A 194 -9.77 -12.92 7.69
N GLY A 195 -9.39 -12.70 8.96
CA GLY A 195 -8.04 -12.91 9.45
C GLY A 195 -7.09 -11.72 9.26
N GLY A 196 -7.58 -10.60 8.76
CA GLY A 196 -6.79 -9.39 8.62
C GLY A 196 -6.50 -8.68 9.96
N ASP A 197 -5.43 -7.89 10.01
CA ASP A 197 -4.99 -7.17 11.21
C ASP A 197 -4.56 -5.75 10.90
N ARG A 198 -5.34 -4.76 11.31
CA ARG A 198 -5.05 -3.32 11.14
C ARG A 198 -3.97 -2.79 12.09
N HIS A 199 -3.45 -3.63 12.97
CA HIS A 199 -2.32 -3.33 13.85
C HIS A 199 -1.08 -4.18 13.48
N ILE A 200 -1.07 -4.79 12.31
CA ILE A 200 0.01 -5.68 11.85
C ILE A 200 1.37 -4.98 11.86
N GLY A 201 1.40 -3.67 11.60
CA GLY A 201 2.64 -2.89 11.52
C GLY A 201 3.56 -3.08 12.73
N ARG A 202 3.03 -3.00 13.96
CA ARG A 202 3.79 -3.22 15.21
C ARG A 202 4.28 -4.66 15.39
N ARG A 203 3.74 -5.61 14.65
CA ARG A 203 4.06 -7.05 14.74
C ARG A 203 5.04 -7.50 13.66
N LEU A 204 5.19 -6.73 12.57
CA LEU A 204 5.98 -7.12 11.41
C LEU A 204 7.41 -7.53 11.75
N ALA A 205 8.11 -6.74 12.58
CA ALA A 205 9.50 -7.05 12.93
C ALA A 205 9.62 -8.43 13.59
N GLY A 206 8.75 -8.75 14.57
CA GLY A 206 8.76 -10.05 15.23
C GLY A 206 8.34 -11.21 14.30
N ILE A 207 7.42 -10.96 13.37
CA ILE A 207 7.02 -11.97 12.37
C ILE A 207 8.19 -12.27 11.43
N LEU A 208 8.87 -11.25 10.91
CA LEU A 208 10.01 -11.42 10.00
C LEU A 208 11.19 -12.13 10.70
N ASP A 209 11.54 -11.70 11.93
CA ASP A 209 12.61 -12.28 12.73
C ASP A 209 12.37 -13.78 13.00
N PHE A 210 11.15 -14.14 13.40
CA PHE A 210 10.77 -15.54 13.64
C PHE A 210 10.95 -16.42 12.39
N HIS A 211 10.85 -15.86 11.20
CA HIS A 211 11.01 -16.56 9.92
C HIS A 211 12.41 -16.41 9.30
N GLY A 212 13.41 -15.97 10.06
CA GLY A 212 14.81 -15.95 9.64
C GLY A 212 15.20 -14.71 8.82
N LEU A 213 14.39 -13.66 8.88
CA LEU A 213 14.68 -12.35 8.27
C LEU A 213 15.09 -11.38 9.38
N THR A 214 16.37 -11.06 9.49
CA THR A 214 16.90 -10.22 10.57
C THR A 214 16.51 -8.77 10.39
N PRO A 215 15.68 -8.17 11.28
CA PRO A 215 15.30 -6.76 11.18
C PRO A 215 16.49 -5.84 11.46
N GLY A 216 16.84 -5.02 10.48
CA GLY A 216 17.89 -4.00 10.58
C GLY A 216 17.36 -2.60 10.93
N ALA A 217 16.12 -2.29 10.53
CA ALA A 217 15.48 -1.03 10.87
C ALA A 217 13.95 -1.18 10.97
N VAL A 218 13.38 -0.49 11.95
CA VAL A 218 11.93 -0.30 12.09
C VAL A 218 11.66 1.20 12.09
N LEU A 219 10.85 1.66 11.14
CA LEU A 219 10.58 3.06 10.91
C LEU A 219 9.08 3.34 11.03
N VAL A 220 8.72 4.48 11.60
CA VAL A 220 7.37 5.01 11.49
C VAL A 220 7.38 6.06 10.37
N LEU A 221 6.55 5.85 9.37
CA LEU A 221 6.36 6.75 8.24
C LEU A 221 5.11 7.58 8.50
N PRO A 222 5.24 8.82 9.00
CA PRO A 222 4.08 9.67 9.21
C PRO A 222 3.56 10.18 7.87
N GLN A 223 2.25 10.14 7.71
CA GLN A 223 1.54 10.85 6.66
C GLN A 223 0.64 11.88 7.33
N ALA A 224 1.01 13.14 7.25
CA ALA A 224 0.27 14.22 7.86
C ALA A 224 -0.41 15.06 6.78
N GLY A 225 -1.67 15.41 7.03
CA GLY A 225 -2.47 16.27 6.17
C GLY A 225 -3.20 17.32 7.00
N TYR A 226 -3.32 18.53 6.43
CA TYR A 226 -4.24 19.53 6.92
C TYR A 226 -5.27 19.78 5.84
N HIS A 227 -6.50 19.46 6.15
CA HIS A 227 -7.61 19.53 5.22
C HIS A 227 -8.55 20.66 5.63
N ARG A 228 -9.02 21.44 4.65
CA ARG A 228 -10.16 22.34 4.79
C ARG A 228 -11.26 21.79 3.88
N PRO A 229 -12.17 20.98 4.42
CA PRO A 229 -13.26 20.44 3.63
C PRO A 229 -14.06 21.59 3.01
N ALA A 230 -14.40 21.41 1.76
CA ALA A 230 -15.34 22.27 1.03
C ALA A 230 -16.54 21.44 0.61
N PRO A 231 -17.70 22.03 0.31
CA PRO A 231 -18.79 21.32 -0.28
C PRO A 231 -18.32 20.57 -1.55
N GLY A 232 -18.51 19.25 -1.59
CA GLY A 232 -18.05 18.39 -2.69
C GLY A 232 -16.56 18.02 -2.64
N ASP A 233 -15.90 18.10 -1.49
CA ASP A 233 -14.51 17.68 -1.30
C ASP A 233 -14.28 16.25 -1.83
N PRO A 234 -13.37 16.05 -2.80
CA PRO A 234 -13.12 14.73 -3.39
C PRO A 234 -12.62 13.69 -2.39
N ALA A 235 -11.84 14.08 -1.38
CA ALA A 235 -11.33 13.16 -0.37
C ALA A 235 -12.47 12.62 0.50
N ARG A 236 -13.42 13.49 0.87
CA ARG A 236 -14.62 13.09 1.62
C ARG A 236 -15.53 12.19 0.78
N GLN A 237 -15.75 12.54 -0.48
CA GLN A 237 -16.50 11.69 -1.40
C GLN A 237 -15.91 10.27 -1.47
N LEU A 238 -14.60 10.19 -1.57
CA LEU A 238 -13.88 8.94 -1.63
C LEU A 238 -14.00 8.11 -0.34
N LEU A 239 -13.95 8.76 0.83
CA LEU A 239 -14.18 8.09 2.10
C LEU A 239 -15.57 7.46 2.14
N ILE A 240 -16.60 8.19 1.71
CA ILE A 240 -17.98 7.70 1.63
C ILE A 240 -18.08 6.53 0.67
N GLU A 241 -17.50 6.63 -0.54
CA GLU A 241 -17.47 5.54 -1.52
C GLU A 241 -16.79 4.28 -0.96
N ARG A 242 -15.69 4.44 -0.24
CA ARG A 242 -14.99 3.33 0.43
C ARG A 242 -15.85 2.66 1.51
N LEU A 243 -16.53 3.43 2.34
CA LEU A 243 -17.45 2.91 3.36
C LEU A 243 -18.62 2.17 2.71
N GLN A 244 -19.21 2.74 1.64
CA GLN A 244 -20.27 2.09 0.87
C GLN A 244 -19.83 0.76 0.25
N ALA A 245 -18.65 0.70 -0.32
CA ALA A 245 -18.08 -0.53 -0.88
C ALA A 245 -17.89 -1.62 0.17
N ALA A 246 -17.54 -1.25 1.41
CA ALA A 246 -17.37 -2.18 2.53
C ALA A 246 -18.68 -2.63 3.18
N ARG A 247 -19.83 -2.00 2.87
CA ARG A 247 -21.13 -2.23 3.53
C ARG A 247 -21.52 -3.70 3.59
N SER A 248 -21.44 -4.42 2.49
CA SER A 248 -21.83 -5.83 2.41
C SER A 248 -21.00 -6.71 3.35
N GLY A 249 -19.70 -6.51 3.45
CA GLY A 249 -18.82 -7.24 4.35
C GLY A 249 -19.10 -6.93 5.82
N ILE A 250 -19.34 -5.66 6.15
CA ILE A 250 -19.68 -5.21 7.51
C ILE A 250 -20.99 -5.86 7.98
N LEU A 251 -22.03 -5.86 7.13
CA LEU A 251 -23.32 -6.44 7.48
C LEU A 251 -23.27 -7.97 7.55
N ALA A 252 -22.59 -8.62 6.62
CA ALA A 252 -22.44 -10.08 6.62
C ALA A 252 -21.67 -10.58 7.85
N GLY A 253 -20.71 -9.81 8.34
CA GLY A 253 -19.98 -10.12 9.59
C GLY A 253 -20.77 -9.83 10.87
N GLY A 254 -21.98 -9.23 10.79
CA GLY A 254 -22.79 -8.85 11.95
C GLY A 254 -22.18 -7.74 12.82
N HIS A 255 -21.25 -6.96 12.26
CA HIS A 255 -20.55 -5.89 13.00
C HIS A 255 -21.40 -4.63 13.16
N MET A 256 -22.46 -4.51 12.36
CA MET A 256 -23.39 -3.38 12.37
C MET A 256 -24.73 -3.80 11.74
N THR A 257 -25.85 -3.21 12.18
CA THR A 257 -27.13 -3.39 11.46
C THR A 257 -27.17 -2.49 10.24
N ALA A 258 -28.00 -2.84 9.24
CA ALA A 258 -28.17 -2.01 8.05
C ALA A 258 -28.68 -0.60 8.40
N GLU A 259 -29.65 -0.50 9.32
CA GLU A 259 -30.20 0.77 9.78
C GLU A 259 -29.14 1.65 10.44
N GLN A 260 -28.31 1.08 11.33
CA GLN A 260 -27.21 1.80 11.99
C GLN A 260 -26.18 2.26 10.98
N PHE A 261 -25.79 1.38 10.05
CA PHE A 261 -24.82 1.72 9.00
C PHE A 261 -25.32 2.88 8.13
N ASP A 262 -26.56 2.80 7.64
CA ASP A 262 -27.12 3.82 6.76
C ASP A 262 -27.32 5.15 7.50
N THR A 263 -27.68 5.12 8.80
CA THR A 263 -27.78 6.31 9.65
C THR A 263 -26.42 6.97 9.87
N ASP A 264 -25.42 6.20 10.29
CA ASP A 264 -24.07 6.71 10.56
C ASP A 264 -23.42 7.23 9.28
N LEU A 265 -23.62 6.54 8.14
CA LEU A 265 -23.10 7.00 6.86
C LEU A 265 -23.73 8.33 6.41
N ALA A 266 -25.05 8.48 6.62
CA ALA A 266 -25.75 9.73 6.31
C ALA A 266 -25.26 10.88 7.20
N GLU A 267 -25.03 10.62 8.51
CA GLU A 267 -24.44 11.58 9.44
C GLU A 267 -23.05 12.01 8.95
N VAL A 268 -22.14 11.06 8.72
CA VAL A 268 -20.80 11.33 8.19
C VAL A 268 -20.86 12.09 6.86
N ALA A 269 -21.74 11.74 5.94
CA ALA A 269 -21.89 12.43 4.66
C ALA A 269 -22.38 13.87 4.80
N GLY A 270 -23.23 14.14 5.81
CA GLY A 270 -23.81 15.46 6.10
C GLY A 270 -22.94 16.37 6.98
N GLU A 271 -21.92 15.83 7.65
CA GLU A 271 -21.05 16.61 8.54
C GLU A 271 -20.21 17.64 7.77
N ASP A 272 -19.99 18.79 8.39
CA ASP A 272 -18.88 19.69 8.07
C ASP A 272 -17.87 19.60 9.23
N PRO A 273 -16.82 18.77 9.09
CA PRO A 273 -15.84 18.60 10.17
C PRO A 273 -15.00 19.85 10.42
N GLY A 274 -15.14 20.88 9.57
CA GLY A 274 -14.26 22.04 9.62
C GLY A 274 -12.81 21.71 9.24
N PRO A 275 -11.86 22.60 9.55
CA PRO A 275 -10.45 22.32 9.31
C PRO A 275 -9.97 21.17 10.19
N THR A 276 -9.37 20.15 9.57
CA THR A 276 -8.93 18.92 10.24
C THR A 276 -7.44 18.68 9.97
N CYS A 277 -6.69 18.36 11.02
CA CYS A 277 -5.34 17.85 10.92
C CYS A 277 -5.37 16.35 11.17
N GLU A 278 -4.88 15.57 10.22
CA GLU A 278 -4.80 14.12 10.32
C GLU A 278 -3.34 13.66 10.24
N ILE A 279 -2.96 12.73 11.09
CA ILE A 279 -1.65 12.09 11.09
C ILE A 279 -1.90 10.59 11.12
N GLU A 280 -1.46 9.90 10.08
CA GLU A 280 -1.46 8.45 10.03
C GLU A 280 -0.02 7.94 10.11
N GLY A 281 0.23 6.91 10.92
CA GLY A 281 1.50 6.24 10.99
C GLY A 281 1.46 4.90 10.28
N HIS A 282 2.41 4.69 9.36
CA HIS A 282 2.67 3.37 8.78
C HIS A 282 4.00 2.86 9.31
N VAL A 283 4.08 1.55 9.60
CA VAL A 283 5.33 0.93 10.05
C VAL A 283 6.03 0.29 8.87
N ALA A 284 7.28 0.66 8.66
CA ALA A 284 8.16 0.01 7.69
C ALA A 284 9.22 -0.81 8.44
N VAL A 285 9.39 -2.06 8.06
CA VAL A 285 10.45 -2.93 8.55
C VAL A 285 11.39 -3.27 7.40
N LEU A 286 12.66 -2.93 7.57
CA LEU A 286 13.73 -3.36 6.69
C LEU A 286 14.41 -4.55 7.36
N ALA A 287 14.42 -5.69 6.69
CA ALA A 287 15.08 -6.88 7.19
C ALA A 287 15.91 -7.55 6.09
N THR A 288 16.90 -8.34 6.47
CA THR A 288 17.77 -9.06 5.54
C THR A 288 17.71 -10.55 5.81
N ARG A 289 17.81 -11.35 4.75
CA ARG A 289 18.11 -12.76 4.89
C ARG A 289 19.60 -12.89 5.18
N ASP A 290 19.97 -13.58 6.26
CA ASP A 290 21.36 -13.79 6.64
C ASP A 290 22.18 -14.48 5.54
N MET A 291 23.51 -14.35 5.63
CA MET A 291 24.48 -14.80 4.61
C MET A 291 24.77 -16.30 4.66
N GLU A 292 24.10 -17.07 5.55
CA GLU A 292 24.35 -18.51 5.66
C GLU A 292 23.64 -19.33 4.58
#